data_563db006ae75eaf7ae90d8d184604c9f
#
_entry.id   563db006ae75eaf7ae90d8d184604c9f
#
_cell.length_a   1.000
_cell.length_b   1.000
_cell.length_c   1.000
_cell.angle_alpha   90.00
_cell.angle_beta   90.00
_cell.angle_gamma   90.00
#
_symmetry.space_group_name_H-M   'P 1'
#
loop_
_entity.id
_entity.type
_entity.pdbx_description
1 polymer ?
#
loop_
_entity_poly.entity_id
_entity_poly.type
_entity_poly.pdbx_seq_one_letter_code
_entity_poly.pdbx_strand_id
1 'polypeptide(L)'
;MTRGFWQALMLDWEFKSSYYNKEDEMATVAPILNVQSSENELSKQTVFIKLHLGLLGNSRKVSASQVEVDADKALIRVSKTLLDSPELQAIRTLDGDIRHFLYDMCLPFEVGIHLLPLGLVETVDERLREFKDKRSELAESFLTAYPRLCQEAAGRLRTLYNPVDYPPVDEVRSRFTFSWQYVSYGVPEQLREISAQFFQEEREKAVVAMSEACSEIQQVMRTSLLELVNHLRDRLADQADGKPQRLRESTVQKLRDFLATFDLRNVVDDQELKEQVERARELLAGTTTDAIRNTAELRARVREGMAEISASLETMVTDRVGRKFRFEDFTKGAIQ
;
A
#
# COMPACT_ATOMS: atom_id res chain seq x y z
N MET A 1 10.89 0.42 12.71
CA MET A 1 9.69 1.20 13.07
C MET A 1 8.89 1.69 11.85
N THR A 2 9.17 1.22 10.65
CA THR A 2 8.47 1.60 9.40
C THR A 2 7.32 0.67 9.01
N ARG A 3 7.10 -0.42 9.72
CA ARG A 3 5.96 -1.33 9.50
C ARG A 3 4.60 -0.76 9.94
N GLY A 4 4.57 0.20 10.86
CA GLY A 4 3.32 0.68 11.46
C GLY A 4 2.56 1.73 10.63
N PHE A 5 3.27 2.53 9.84
CA PHE A 5 2.65 3.62 9.06
C PHE A 5 1.80 3.09 7.90
N TRP A 6 2.36 2.16 7.14
CA TRP A 6 1.67 1.56 5.98
C TRP A 6 0.56 0.58 6.38
N GLN A 7 0.68 -0.06 7.54
CA GLN A 7 -0.43 -0.85 8.11
C GLN A 7 -1.62 0.04 8.50
N ALA A 8 -1.40 1.25 8.99
CA ALA A 8 -2.47 2.19 9.30
C ALA A 8 -3.21 2.68 8.04
N LEU A 9 -2.48 2.94 6.95
CA LEU A 9 -3.07 3.31 5.65
C LEU A 9 -3.83 2.14 4.99
N MET A 10 -3.34 0.90 5.09
CA MET A 10 -4.06 -0.28 4.59
C MET A 10 -5.33 -0.58 5.38
N LEU A 11 -5.32 -0.41 6.71
CA LEU A 11 -6.51 -0.60 7.54
C LEU A 11 -7.58 0.47 7.26
N ASP A 12 -7.17 1.70 6.96
CA ASP A 12 -8.08 2.78 6.59
C ASP A 12 -8.69 2.57 5.19
N TRP A 13 -7.95 1.94 4.29
CA TRP A 13 -8.41 1.57 2.95
C TRP A 13 -9.42 0.40 2.95
N GLU A 14 -9.18 -0.67 3.71
CA GLU A 14 -10.13 -1.78 3.85
C GLU A 14 -11.43 -1.36 4.53
N PHE A 15 -11.37 -0.36 5.43
CA PHE A 15 -12.55 0.17 6.12
C PHE A 15 -13.42 1.07 5.22
N LYS A 16 -12.84 1.82 4.29
CA LYS A 16 -13.57 2.67 3.33
C LYS A 16 -14.40 1.87 2.32
N SER A 17 -14.02 0.65 2.00
CA SER A 17 -14.76 -0.24 1.09
C SER A 17 -16.12 -0.69 1.64
N SER A 18 -16.40 -0.52 2.94
CA SER A 18 -17.65 -0.97 3.59
C SER A 18 -18.76 0.09 3.67
N TYR A 19 -18.54 1.32 3.22
CA TYR A 19 -19.46 2.44 3.45
C TYR A 19 -19.94 3.18 2.18
N TYR A 20 -20.07 2.50 1.05
CA TYR A 20 -20.75 3.08 -0.10
C TYR A 20 -22.26 2.80 -0.05
N ASN A 21 -22.94 3.53 0.84
CA ASN A 21 -24.37 3.77 0.75
C ASN A 21 -24.73 4.99 1.61
N LYS A 22 -24.76 6.16 0.98
CA LYS A 22 -25.70 7.23 1.31
C LYS A 22 -25.69 8.30 0.23
N GLU A 23 -26.86 8.47 -0.34
CA GLU A 23 -27.29 9.66 -1.10
C GLU A 23 -27.13 10.90 -0.21
N ASP A 24 -26.70 11.97 -0.85
CA ASP A 24 -27.04 13.38 -0.74
C ASP A 24 -25.83 14.30 -0.64
N GLU A 25 -25.85 15.18 -1.54
CA GLU A 25 -25.55 16.61 -1.63
C GLU A 25 -24.74 16.96 -2.89
N MET A 26 -25.44 17.71 -3.76
CA MET A 26 -24.85 18.34 -4.94
C MET A 26 -23.75 19.31 -4.54
N ALA A 27 -22.51 18.87 -4.59
CA ALA A 27 -21.35 19.74 -4.56
C ALA A 27 -21.21 20.42 -5.92
N THR A 28 -21.10 21.72 -5.90
CA THR A 28 -20.89 22.63 -7.02
C THR A 28 -19.81 22.11 -7.96
N VAL A 29 -20.20 21.82 -9.20
CA VAL A 29 -19.33 21.31 -10.27
C VAL A 29 -18.27 22.35 -10.59
N ALA A 30 -17.03 22.10 -10.21
CA ALA A 30 -15.87 22.81 -10.75
C ALA A 30 -15.75 22.50 -12.27
N PRO A 31 -15.21 23.41 -13.10
CA PRO A 31 -15.37 23.34 -14.54
C PRO A 31 -14.81 22.05 -15.14
N ILE A 32 -15.67 21.29 -15.77
CA ILE A 32 -15.49 20.00 -16.44
C ILE A 32 -14.36 20.01 -17.50
N LEU A 33 -13.94 21.18 -17.95
CA LEU A 33 -12.95 21.37 -19.02
C LEU A 33 -11.49 20.99 -18.63
N ASN A 34 -11.15 20.97 -17.34
CA ASN A 34 -9.79 20.64 -16.90
C ASN A 34 -9.62 19.15 -16.54
N VAL A 35 -10.70 18.45 -16.28
CA VAL A 35 -10.70 17.03 -15.88
C VAL A 35 -10.42 16.13 -17.08
N GLN A 36 -11.00 16.42 -18.25
CA GLN A 36 -10.81 15.61 -19.47
C GLN A 36 -9.36 15.65 -20.02
N SER A 37 -8.61 16.71 -19.77
CA SER A 37 -7.20 16.80 -20.19
C SER A 37 -6.29 15.98 -19.25
N SER A 38 -6.52 16.01 -17.96
CA SER A 38 -5.73 15.24 -16.97
C SER A 38 -5.97 13.74 -17.06
N GLU A 39 -7.19 13.30 -17.40
CA GLU A 39 -7.52 11.88 -17.63
C GLU A 39 -6.77 11.30 -18.83
N ASN A 40 -6.71 12.05 -19.92
CA ASN A 40 -6.00 11.66 -21.13
C ASN A 40 -4.48 11.58 -20.88
N GLU A 41 -3.93 12.44 -20.05
CA GLU A 41 -2.50 12.41 -19.71
C GLU A 41 -2.17 11.26 -18.76
N LEU A 42 -2.96 11.04 -17.70
CA LEU A 42 -2.75 9.94 -16.77
C LEU A 42 -2.80 8.58 -17.49
N SER A 43 -3.79 8.36 -18.34
CA SER A 43 -3.94 7.11 -19.10
C SER A 43 -2.83 6.88 -20.12
N LYS A 44 -2.16 7.93 -20.61
CA LYS A 44 -1.00 7.83 -21.51
C LYS A 44 0.30 7.54 -20.79
N GLN A 45 0.41 7.86 -19.52
CA GLN A 45 1.64 7.73 -18.74
C GLN A 45 1.63 6.53 -17.79
N THR A 46 0.51 5.82 -17.69
CA THR A 46 0.33 4.72 -16.73
C THR A 46 -0.37 3.52 -17.35
N VAL A 47 -0.16 2.37 -16.70
CA VAL A 47 -0.96 1.16 -16.92
C VAL A 47 -1.48 0.65 -15.58
N PHE A 48 -2.57 -0.10 -15.61
CA PHE A 48 -3.07 -0.76 -14.40
C PHE A 48 -2.44 -2.15 -14.30
N ILE A 49 -2.01 -2.52 -13.09
CA ILE A 49 -1.52 -3.85 -12.78
C ILE A 49 -2.40 -4.48 -11.70
N LYS A 50 -2.82 -5.73 -11.96
CA LYS A 50 -3.58 -6.55 -11.04
C LYS A 50 -2.75 -7.76 -10.64
N LEU A 51 -2.48 -7.91 -9.35
CA LEU A 51 -1.75 -9.04 -8.79
C LEU A 51 -2.73 -10.11 -8.28
N HIS A 52 -2.42 -11.37 -8.56
CA HIS A 52 -3.11 -12.53 -8.01
C HIS A 52 -2.12 -13.46 -7.30
N LEU A 53 -2.31 -13.64 -5.99
CA LEU A 53 -1.54 -14.56 -5.15
C LEU A 53 -2.51 -15.57 -4.52
N GLY A 54 -2.46 -16.81 -4.97
CA GLY A 54 -3.19 -17.92 -4.35
C GLY A 54 -2.37 -18.57 -3.24
N LEU A 55 -3.03 -18.95 -2.15
CA LEU A 55 -2.42 -19.59 -1.01
C LEU A 55 -3.34 -20.64 -0.43
N LEU A 56 -2.78 -21.70 0.17
CA LEU A 56 -3.52 -22.67 0.93
C LEU A 56 -4.15 -22.04 2.18
N GLY A 57 -5.46 -22.17 2.31
CA GLY A 57 -6.17 -21.76 3.52
C GLY A 57 -5.81 -22.67 4.70
N ASN A 58 -5.19 -22.11 5.73
CA ASN A 58 -4.65 -22.83 6.89
C ASN A 58 -5.54 -22.72 8.14
N SER A 59 -6.80 -22.34 7.99
CA SER A 59 -7.74 -22.23 9.11
C SER A 59 -9.10 -22.82 8.74
N ARG A 60 -9.74 -23.49 9.71
CA ARG A 60 -11.11 -24.00 9.58
C ARG A 60 -11.91 -23.66 10.82
N LYS A 61 -13.17 -23.30 10.62
CA LYS A 61 -14.11 -23.09 11.71
C LYS A 61 -14.39 -24.42 12.42
N VAL A 62 -14.52 -24.34 13.74
CA VAL A 62 -14.85 -25.47 14.63
C VAL A 62 -16.10 -25.08 15.41
N SER A 63 -16.95 -26.05 15.68
CA SER A 63 -18.13 -25.81 16.54
C SER A 63 -17.66 -25.41 17.95
N ALA A 64 -18.22 -24.35 18.50
CA ALA A 64 -17.96 -23.97 19.89
C ALA A 64 -18.36 -25.06 20.92
N SER A 65 -19.20 -26.02 20.52
CA SER A 65 -19.55 -27.18 21.35
C SER A 65 -18.40 -28.17 21.56
N GLN A 66 -17.40 -28.16 20.65
CA GLN A 66 -16.22 -29.04 20.71
C GLN A 66 -15.07 -28.47 21.55
N VAL A 67 -15.26 -27.26 22.11
CA VAL A 67 -14.25 -26.59 22.92
C VAL A 67 -14.89 -26.19 24.25
N GLU A 68 -14.19 -26.49 25.35
CA GLU A 68 -14.58 -26.01 26.68
C GLU A 68 -14.19 -24.55 26.82
N VAL A 69 -15.18 -23.70 27.04
CA VAL A 69 -14.97 -22.24 27.21
C VAL A 69 -15.97 -21.78 28.29
N ASP A 70 -15.47 -21.01 29.24
CA ASP A 70 -16.31 -20.40 30.30
C ASP A 70 -16.90 -19.06 29.79
N ALA A 71 -17.76 -19.18 28.77
CA ALA A 71 -18.48 -18.05 28.19
C ALA A 71 -19.66 -18.52 27.33
N ASP A 72 -20.57 -17.60 26.98
CA ASP A 72 -21.69 -17.90 26.08
C ASP A 72 -21.17 -18.29 24.69
N LYS A 73 -21.38 -19.58 24.37
CA LYS A 73 -20.93 -20.19 23.11
C LYS A 73 -21.56 -19.55 21.86
N ALA A 74 -22.70 -18.88 22.00
CA ALA A 74 -23.37 -18.18 20.90
C ALA A 74 -22.59 -16.95 20.43
N LEU A 75 -21.79 -16.34 21.31
CA LEU A 75 -20.97 -15.16 21.04
C LEU A 75 -19.54 -15.52 20.63
N ILE A 76 -19.16 -16.79 20.65
CA ILE A 76 -17.79 -17.23 20.38
C ILE A 76 -17.68 -17.89 19.00
N ARG A 77 -16.64 -17.48 18.27
CA ARG A 77 -16.23 -18.12 17.02
C ARG A 77 -14.88 -18.79 17.21
N VAL A 78 -14.85 -20.11 17.08
CA VAL A 78 -13.63 -20.91 17.22
C VAL A 78 -13.13 -21.33 15.85
N SER A 79 -11.83 -21.24 15.65
CA SER A 79 -11.15 -21.78 14.47
C SER A 79 -9.93 -22.60 14.88
N LYS A 80 -9.64 -23.66 14.12
CA LYS A 80 -8.40 -24.43 14.26
C LYS A 80 -7.42 -24.05 13.16
N THR A 81 -6.14 -23.97 13.49
CA THR A 81 -5.06 -23.91 12.52
C THR A 81 -4.77 -25.35 12.05
N LEU A 82 -4.71 -25.57 10.74
CA LEU A 82 -4.53 -26.90 10.16
C LEU A 82 -3.08 -27.37 10.24
N LEU A 83 -2.14 -26.50 9.86
CA LEU A 83 -0.73 -26.81 9.78
C LEU A 83 0.09 -25.73 10.51
N ASP A 84 1.02 -26.17 11.32
CA ASP A 84 2.07 -25.33 11.90
C ASP A 84 3.34 -25.52 11.08
N SER A 85 3.57 -24.64 10.11
CA SER A 85 4.60 -24.79 9.10
C SER A 85 5.39 -23.50 8.92
N PRO A 86 6.69 -23.53 9.21
CA PRO A 86 7.60 -22.42 8.92
C PRO A 86 7.71 -22.16 7.41
N GLU A 87 7.58 -23.18 6.56
CA GLU A 87 7.62 -23.05 5.10
C GLU A 87 6.39 -22.25 4.62
N LEU A 88 5.18 -22.55 5.13
CA LEU A 88 3.98 -21.80 4.80
C LEU A 88 4.05 -20.37 5.32
N GLN A 89 4.67 -20.15 6.48
CA GLN A 89 4.90 -18.80 7.02
C GLN A 89 5.89 -18.01 6.16
N ALA A 90 6.94 -18.67 5.63
CA ALA A 90 7.89 -18.03 4.72
C ALA A 90 7.21 -17.54 3.42
N ILE A 91 6.29 -18.35 2.85
CA ILE A 91 5.49 -17.95 1.68
C ILE A 91 4.62 -16.72 2.02
N ARG A 92 3.96 -16.71 3.17
CA ARG A 92 3.14 -15.56 3.60
C ARG A 92 3.97 -14.29 3.79
N THR A 93 5.16 -14.42 4.34
CA THR A 93 6.09 -13.30 4.49
C THR A 93 6.49 -12.76 3.13
N LEU A 94 6.85 -13.64 2.18
CA LEU A 94 7.16 -13.24 0.81
C LEU A 94 5.97 -12.60 0.10
N ASP A 95 4.75 -13.13 0.28
CA ASP A 95 3.52 -12.54 -0.27
C ASP A 95 3.27 -11.13 0.30
N GLY A 96 3.63 -10.89 1.55
CA GLY A 96 3.65 -9.56 2.15
C GLY A 96 4.68 -8.63 1.50
N ASP A 97 5.92 -9.12 1.30
CA ASP A 97 6.99 -8.35 0.67
C ASP A 97 6.63 -7.97 -0.78
N ILE A 98 5.97 -8.87 -1.53
CA ILE A 98 5.50 -8.62 -2.90
C ILE A 98 4.45 -7.49 -2.91
N ARG A 99 3.47 -7.53 -2.00
CA ARG A 99 2.45 -6.48 -1.90
C ARG A 99 3.07 -5.14 -1.50
N HIS A 100 4.01 -5.15 -0.56
CA HIS A 100 4.74 -3.93 -0.18
C HIS A 100 5.56 -3.37 -1.33
N PHE A 101 6.24 -4.22 -2.08
CA PHE A 101 6.97 -3.79 -3.27
C PHE A 101 6.06 -3.11 -4.30
N LEU A 102 4.92 -3.73 -4.65
CA LEU A 102 3.97 -3.11 -5.56
C LEU A 102 3.42 -1.79 -5.01
N TYR A 103 3.13 -1.75 -3.72
CA TYR A 103 2.67 -0.53 -3.07
C TYR A 103 3.71 0.59 -3.17
N ASP A 104 5.00 0.27 -2.98
CA ASP A 104 6.08 1.25 -3.08
C ASP A 104 6.35 1.72 -4.52
N MET A 105 6.07 0.87 -5.52
CA MET A 105 6.35 1.18 -6.94
C MET A 105 5.16 1.76 -7.68
N CYS A 106 3.95 1.49 -7.23
CA CYS A 106 2.72 1.90 -7.87
C CYS A 106 2.10 3.13 -7.17
N LEU A 107 1.11 3.69 -7.83
CA LEU A 107 0.27 4.77 -7.34
C LEU A 107 -1.09 4.20 -6.89
N PRO A 108 -1.78 4.83 -5.92
CA PRO A 108 -3.07 4.37 -5.46
C PRO A 108 -4.14 4.45 -6.56
N PHE A 109 -5.08 3.49 -6.55
CA PHE A 109 -6.26 3.50 -7.41
C PHE A 109 -7.41 2.78 -6.68
N GLU A 110 -7.78 1.59 -7.06
CA GLU A 110 -8.84 0.78 -6.46
C GLU A 110 -8.30 -0.45 -5.74
N VAL A 111 -9.11 -1.05 -4.88
CA VAL A 111 -8.72 -2.28 -4.17
C VAL A 111 -8.32 -3.40 -5.13
N GLY A 112 -7.08 -3.86 -5.00
CA GLY A 112 -6.55 -4.97 -5.81
C GLY A 112 -6.10 -4.57 -7.22
N ILE A 113 -6.20 -3.28 -7.58
CA ILE A 113 -5.68 -2.71 -8.83
C ILE A 113 -4.75 -1.57 -8.49
N HIS A 114 -3.55 -1.57 -9.05
CA HIS A 114 -2.57 -0.53 -8.82
C HIS A 114 -2.29 0.22 -10.12
N LEU A 115 -2.04 1.50 -10.02
CA LEU A 115 -1.66 2.34 -11.16
C LEU A 115 -0.13 2.38 -11.25
N LEU A 116 0.43 1.85 -12.32
CA LEU A 116 1.87 1.73 -12.53
C LEU A 116 2.33 2.74 -13.59
N PRO A 117 3.25 3.67 -13.26
CA PRO A 117 3.88 4.54 -14.24
C PRO A 117 4.61 3.73 -15.33
N LEU A 118 4.45 4.11 -16.60
CA LEU A 118 5.03 3.37 -17.74
C LEU A 118 6.54 3.22 -17.62
N GLY A 119 7.24 4.23 -17.12
CA GLY A 119 8.70 4.16 -16.93
C GLY A 119 9.17 3.16 -15.86
N LEU A 120 8.26 2.59 -15.06
CA LEU A 120 8.57 1.60 -14.04
C LEU A 120 8.13 0.18 -14.42
N VAL A 121 7.46 -0.01 -15.56
CA VAL A 121 6.89 -1.31 -15.96
C VAL A 121 7.95 -2.41 -16.06
N GLU A 122 9.07 -2.14 -16.74
CA GLU A 122 10.15 -3.13 -16.90
C GLU A 122 10.74 -3.53 -15.54
N THR A 123 11.07 -2.56 -14.71
CA THR A 123 11.63 -2.79 -13.36
C THR A 123 10.68 -3.61 -12.48
N VAL A 124 9.38 -3.31 -12.55
CA VAL A 124 8.36 -4.04 -11.78
C VAL A 124 8.19 -5.46 -12.32
N ASP A 125 8.14 -5.63 -13.64
CA ASP A 125 7.98 -6.95 -14.28
C ASP A 125 9.16 -7.88 -13.96
N GLU A 126 10.38 -7.39 -14.08
CA GLU A 126 11.60 -8.14 -13.72
C GLU A 126 11.56 -8.59 -12.25
N ARG A 127 11.23 -7.66 -11.34
CA ARG A 127 11.17 -7.97 -9.92
C ARG A 127 10.05 -8.94 -9.56
N LEU A 128 8.90 -8.86 -10.23
CA LEU A 128 7.81 -9.82 -10.04
C LEU A 128 8.20 -11.23 -10.54
N ARG A 129 9.01 -11.35 -11.59
CA ARG A 129 9.56 -12.64 -12.04
C ARG A 129 10.49 -13.25 -10.98
N GLU A 130 11.42 -12.46 -10.43
CA GLU A 130 12.29 -12.92 -9.33
C GLU A 130 11.48 -13.40 -8.11
N PHE A 131 10.46 -12.64 -7.73
CA PHE A 131 9.55 -13.05 -6.65
C PHE A 131 8.80 -14.34 -6.97
N LYS A 132 8.35 -14.51 -8.21
CA LYS A 132 7.67 -15.73 -8.68
C LYS A 132 8.54 -16.95 -8.53
N ASP A 133 9.81 -16.86 -8.96
CA ASP A 133 10.76 -17.96 -8.88
C ASP A 133 11.03 -18.34 -7.42
N LYS A 134 11.35 -17.35 -6.58
CA LYS A 134 11.55 -17.56 -5.14
C LYS A 134 10.34 -18.15 -4.44
N ARG A 135 9.13 -17.68 -4.80
CA ARG A 135 7.88 -18.20 -4.24
C ARG A 135 7.63 -19.64 -4.67
N SER A 136 7.98 -19.98 -5.91
CA SER A 136 7.88 -21.36 -6.43
C SER A 136 8.78 -22.31 -5.64
N GLU A 137 10.02 -21.92 -5.37
CA GLU A 137 10.95 -22.70 -4.55
C GLU A 137 10.41 -22.94 -3.11
N LEU A 138 9.86 -21.90 -2.48
CA LEU A 138 9.24 -22.03 -1.17
C LEU A 138 8.00 -22.93 -1.18
N ALA A 139 7.18 -22.85 -2.25
CA ALA A 139 6.02 -23.71 -2.42
C ALA A 139 6.42 -25.18 -2.58
N GLU A 140 7.47 -25.50 -3.36
CA GLU A 140 7.98 -26.87 -3.49
C GLU A 140 8.56 -27.39 -2.16
N SER A 141 9.26 -26.55 -1.40
CA SER A 141 9.74 -26.91 -0.07
C SER A 141 8.56 -27.26 0.86
N PHE A 142 7.50 -26.44 0.86
CA PHE A 142 6.28 -26.72 1.62
C PHE A 142 5.61 -28.04 1.17
N LEU A 143 5.45 -28.24 -0.14
CA LEU A 143 4.82 -29.46 -0.69
C LEU A 143 5.59 -30.72 -0.32
N THR A 144 6.92 -30.65 -0.26
CA THR A 144 7.75 -31.75 0.21
C THR A 144 7.52 -32.07 1.69
N ALA A 145 7.33 -31.03 2.53
CA ALA A 145 7.08 -31.18 3.95
C ALA A 145 5.61 -31.55 4.26
N TYR A 146 4.68 -31.31 3.35
CA TYR A 146 3.24 -31.39 3.57
C TYR A 146 2.75 -32.75 4.12
N PRO A 147 3.19 -33.94 3.61
CA PRO A 147 2.75 -35.21 4.14
C PRO A 147 3.11 -35.39 5.64
N ARG A 148 4.33 -34.97 6.02
CA ARG A 148 4.79 -35.00 7.42
C ARG A 148 3.96 -34.04 8.28
N LEU A 149 3.71 -32.82 7.80
CA LEU A 149 2.89 -31.82 8.52
C LEU A 149 1.47 -32.33 8.76
N CYS A 150 0.86 -33.06 7.82
CA CYS A 150 -0.45 -33.67 7.99
C CYS A 150 -0.45 -34.74 9.11
N GLN A 151 0.60 -35.57 9.19
CA GLN A 151 0.73 -36.56 10.27
C GLN A 151 0.91 -35.90 11.64
N GLU A 152 1.73 -34.86 11.72
CA GLU A 152 1.90 -34.07 12.95
C GLU A 152 0.59 -33.41 13.38
N ALA A 153 -0.16 -32.83 12.42
CA ALA A 153 -1.47 -32.22 12.68
C ALA A 153 -2.46 -33.23 13.24
N ALA A 154 -2.49 -34.47 12.75
CA ALA A 154 -3.34 -35.53 13.27
C ALA A 154 -3.05 -35.82 14.75
N GLY A 155 -1.77 -35.91 15.13
CA GLY A 155 -1.35 -36.11 16.52
C GLY A 155 -1.68 -34.93 17.43
N ARG A 156 -1.56 -33.69 16.94
CA ARG A 156 -1.77 -32.46 17.73
C ARG A 156 -3.23 -32.07 17.86
N LEU A 157 -4.02 -32.20 16.79
CA LEU A 157 -5.44 -31.81 16.78
C LEU A 157 -6.36 -32.88 17.37
N ARG A 158 -5.92 -34.15 17.44
CA ARG A 158 -6.66 -35.27 18.05
C ARG A 158 -8.13 -35.32 17.55
N THR A 159 -9.09 -35.09 18.46
CA THR A 159 -10.53 -35.12 18.17
C THR A 159 -11.00 -34.04 17.20
N LEU A 160 -10.23 -32.97 17.05
CA LEU A 160 -10.51 -31.90 16.10
C LEU A 160 -9.89 -32.15 14.71
N TYR A 161 -9.11 -33.24 14.56
CA TYR A 161 -8.56 -33.59 13.25
C TYR A 161 -9.66 -34.13 12.33
N ASN A 162 -9.70 -33.60 11.09
CA ASN A 162 -10.59 -34.10 10.05
C ASN A 162 -9.75 -34.29 8.76
N PRO A 163 -9.62 -35.52 8.23
CA PRO A 163 -8.85 -35.81 7.03
C PRO A 163 -9.31 -35.00 5.81
N VAL A 164 -10.57 -34.62 5.70
CA VAL A 164 -11.12 -33.82 4.60
C VAL A 164 -10.51 -32.40 4.54
N ASP A 165 -9.99 -31.91 5.64
CA ASP A 165 -9.31 -30.60 5.68
C ASP A 165 -7.91 -30.62 5.04
N TYR A 166 -7.39 -31.80 4.69
CA TYR A 166 -6.03 -32.04 4.17
C TYR A 166 -6.09 -32.67 2.76
N PRO A 167 -6.31 -31.86 1.72
CA PRO A 167 -6.43 -32.36 0.36
C PRO A 167 -5.12 -33.01 -0.13
N PRO A 168 -5.18 -33.81 -1.22
CA PRO A 168 -3.99 -34.40 -1.82
C PRO A 168 -2.96 -33.34 -2.28
N VAL A 169 -1.68 -33.71 -2.30
CA VAL A 169 -0.55 -32.81 -2.64
C VAL A 169 -0.79 -32.05 -3.95
N ASP A 170 -1.32 -32.74 -4.99
CA ASP A 170 -1.56 -32.11 -6.30
C ASP A 170 -2.63 -31.03 -6.24
N GLU A 171 -3.68 -31.22 -5.41
CA GLU A 171 -4.68 -30.18 -5.17
C GLU A 171 -4.08 -29.04 -4.38
N VAL A 172 -3.25 -29.31 -3.37
CA VAL A 172 -2.55 -28.29 -2.60
C VAL A 172 -1.62 -27.48 -3.51
N ARG A 173 -0.89 -28.13 -4.43
CA ARG A 173 -0.03 -27.48 -5.41
C ARG A 173 -0.79 -26.46 -6.25
N SER A 174 -1.97 -26.79 -6.72
CA SER A 174 -2.80 -25.91 -7.53
C SER A 174 -3.27 -24.63 -6.82
N ARG A 175 -3.20 -24.59 -5.47
CA ARG A 175 -3.56 -23.43 -4.68
C ARG A 175 -2.45 -22.35 -4.64
N PHE A 176 -1.21 -22.71 -4.93
CA PHE A 176 -0.09 -21.78 -4.94
C PHE A 176 0.05 -21.09 -6.30
N THR A 177 -0.90 -20.20 -6.62
CA THR A 177 -0.85 -19.42 -7.86
C THR A 177 -0.14 -18.11 -7.66
N PHE A 178 0.63 -17.66 -8.67
CA PHE A 178 1.20 -16.33 -8.74
C PHE A 178 1.13 -15.83 -10.18
N SER A 179 0.34 -14.81 -10.40
CA SER A 179 0.21 -14.16 -11.70
C SER A 179 -0.09 -12.67 -11.54
N TRP A 180 0.25 -11.90 -12.56
CA TRP A 180 -0.14 -10.50 -12.68
C TRP A 180 -0.61 -10.25 -14.11
N GLN A 181 -1.42 -9.22 -14.26
CA GLN A 181 -1.97 -8.81 -15.53
C GLN A 181 -1.90 -7.30 -15.65
N TYR A 182 -1.47 -6.83 -16.80
CA TYR A 182 -1.63 -5.44 -17.17
C TYR A 182 -3.00 -5.28 -17.80
N VAL A 183 -3.79 -4.34 -17.29
CA VAL A 183 -5.16 -4.08 -17.73
C VAL A 183 -5.33 -2.61 -18.08
N SER A 184 -6.27 -2.30 -18.97
CA SER A 184 -6.69 -0.94 -19.23
C SER A 184 -7.97 -0.64 -18.46
N TYR A 185 -8.10 0.59 -17.97
CA TYR A 185 -9.32 1.08 -17.34
C TYR A 185 -10.11 1.91 -18.35
N GLY A 186 -11.38 1.58 -18.54
CA GLY A 186 -12.25 2.30 -19.47
C GLY A 186 -13.63 1.66 -19.54
N VAL A 187 -14.55 2.40 -20.08
CA VAL A 187 -15.93 1.93 -20.28
C VAL A 187 -16.01 1.09 -21.55
N PRO A 188 -16.52 -0.16 -21.48
CA PRO A 188 -16.67 -1.01 -22.65
C PRO A 188 -17.59 -0.36 -23.71
N GLU A 189 -17.10 -0.19 -24.95
CA GLU A 189 -17.88 0.40 -26.05
C GLU A 189 -19.18 -0.36 -26.34
N GLN A 190 -19.22 -1.67 -26.03
CA GLN A 190 -20.40 -2.50 -26.18
C GLN A 190 -21.60 -2.00 -25.38
N LEU A 191 -21.38 -1.27 -24.28
CA LEU A 191 -22.48 -0.67 -23.52
C LEU A 191 -23.24 0.39 -24.32
N ARG A 192 -22.59 1.06 -25.29
CA ARG A 192 -23.23 2.03 -26.19
C ARG A 192 -24.24 1.37 -27.10
N GLU A 193 -24.00 0.12 -27.53
CA GLU A 193 -24.91 -0.66 -28.37
C GLU A 193 -26.16 -1.10 -27.59
N ILE A 194 -26.04 -1.27 -26.27
CA ILE A 194 -27.16 -1.64 -25.39
C ILE A 194 -27.99 -0.40 -25.05
N SER A 195 -27.34 0.66 -24.57
CA SER A 195 -27.97 1.92 -24.20
C SER A 195 -26.97 3.06 -24.17
N ALA A 196 -27.25 4.12 -24.92
CA ALA A 196 -26.41 5.33 -24.85
C ALA A 196 -26.42 5.96 -23.46
N GLN A 197 -27.51 5.84 -22.72
CA GLN A 197 -27.65 6.36 -21.37
C GLN A 197 -26.73 5.57 -20.40
N PHE A 198 -26.75 4.23 -20.41
CA PHE A 198 -25.84 3.42 -19.58
C PHE A 198 -24.38 3.69 -19.90
N PHE A 199 -24.04 3.82 -21.17
CA PHE A 199 -22.67 4.16 -21.55
C PHE A 199 -22.25 5.52 -20.98
N GLN A 200 -23.13 6.52 -21.03
CA GLN A 200 -22.84 7.84 -20.50
C GLN A 200 -22.71 7.83 -18.96
N GLU A 201 -23.58 7.13 -18.25
CA GLU A 201 -23.53 6.99 -16.79
C GLU A 201 -22.23 6.30 -16.35
N GLU A 202 -21.81 5.22 -17.01
CA GLU A 202 -20.57 4.54 -16.70
C GLU A 202 -19.35 5.39 -17.05
N ARG A 203 -19.42 6.18 -18.12
CA ARG A 203 -18.36 7.12 -18.47
C ARG A 203 -18.21 8.21 -17.40
N GLU A 204 -19.29 8.75 -16.89
CA GLU A 204 -19.26 9.74 -15.82
C GLU A 204 -18.65 9.17 -14.54
N LYS A 205 -19.01 7.94 -14.17
CA LYS A 205 -18.39 7.23 -13.04
C LYS A 205 -16.88 7.04 -13.24
N ALA A 206 -16.45 6.62 -14.43
CA ALA A 206 -15.03 6.45 -14.73
C ALA A 206 -14.26 7.77 -14.66
N VAL A 207 -14.87 8.88 -15.14
CA VAL A 207 -14.32 10.24 -15.03
C VAL A 207 -14.12 10.63 -13.57
N VAL A 208 -15.13 10.43 -12.73
CA VAL A 208 -15.05 10.75 -11.29
C VAL A 208 -13.96 9.92 -10.61
N ALA A 209 -13.94 8.60 -10.83
CA ALA A 209 -12.95 7.71 -10.23
C ALA A 209 -11.51 8.12 -10.61
N MET A 210 -11.29 8.51 -11.87
CA MET A 210 -9.98 8.96 -12.35
C MET A 210 -9.59 10.30 -11.72
N SER A 211 -10.52 11.25 -11.59
CA SER A 211 -10.29 12.54 -10.93
C SER A 211 -9.96 12.38 -9.44
N GLU A 212 -10.67 11.47 -8.75
CA GLU A 212 -10.38 11.12 -7.37
C GLU A 212 -8.98 10.50 -7.23
N ALA A 213 -8.62 9.57 -8.13
CA ALA A 213 -7.30 8.97 -8.17
C ALA A 213 -6.19 10.02 -8.39
N CYS A 214 -6.35 10.97 -9.32
CA CYS A 214 -5.41 12.07 -9.50
C CYS A 214 -5.22 12.88 -8.20
N SER A 215 -6.32 13.19 -7.53
CA SER A 215 -6.28 13.93 -6.27
C SER A 215 -5.61 13.14 -5.14
N GLU A 216 -5.87 11.85 -5.05
CA GLU A 216 -5.24 10.97 -4.08
C GLU A 216 -3.74 10.81 -4.34
N ILE A 217 -3.33 10.63 -5.59
CA ILE A 217 -1.91 10.57 -6.00
C ILE A 217 -1.17 11.83 -5.55
N GLN A 218 -1.72 13.02 -5.83
CA GLN A 218 -1.11 14.28 -5.38
C GLN A 218 -0.93 14.31 -3.87
N GLN A 219 -1.97 13.94 -3.11
CA GLN A 219 -1.92 13.94 -1.64
C GLN A 219 -0.89 12.94 -1.10
N VAL A 220 -0.86 11.73 -1.63
CA VAL A 220 0.10 10.70 -1.22
C VAL A 220 1.53 11.13 -1.50
N MET A 221 1.81 11.70 -2.67
CA MET A 221 3.15 12.17 -3.04
C MET A 221 3.59 13.35 -2.16
N ARG A 222 2.72 14.34 -1.92
CA ARG A 222 2.98 15.49 -1.05
C ARG A 222 3.23 15.06 0.40
N THR A 223 2.38 14.17 0.93
CA THR A 223 2.53 13.62 2.28
C THR A 223 3.81 12.80 2.42
N SER A 224 4.12 11.97 1.43
CA SER A 224 5.34 11.15 1.44
C SER A 224 6.61 12.01 1.49
N LEU A 225 6.68 13.07 0.68
CA LEU A 225 7.82 14.00 0.73
C LEU A 225 7.88 14.71 2.07
N LEU A 226 6.74 15.21 2.58
CA LEU A 226 6.66 15.91 3.87
C LEU A 226 7.19 15.02 5.02
N GLU A 227 6.82 13.76 5.05
CA GLU A 227 7.27 12.81 6.08
C GLU A 227 8.77 12.54 5.99
N LEU A 228 9.30 12.34 4.78
CA LEU A 228 10.72 12.10 4.57
C LEU A 228 11.56 13.32 4.97
N VAL A 229 11.10 14.51 4.61
CA VAL A 229 11.73 15.80 4.95
C VAL A 229 11.69 16.02 6.46
N ASN A 230 10.53 15.83 7.10
CA ASN A 230 10.38 15.96 8.54
C ASN A 230 11.26 14.96 9.29
N HIS A 231 11.27 13.70 8.83
CA HIS A 231 12.11 12.67 9.44
C HIS A 231 13.60 13.03 9.35
N LEU A 232 14.07 13.56 8.23
CA LEU A 232 15.46 14.01 8.09
C LEU A 232 15.72 15.25 8.97
N ARG A 233 14.86 16.28 8.95
CA ARG A 233 14.95 17.48 9.79
C ARG A 233 15.09 17.13 11.25
N ASP A 234 14.22 16.25 11.76
CA ASP A 234 14.19 15.84 13.17
C ASP A 234 15.45 15.08 13.56
N ARG A 235 16.02 14.27 12.64
CA ARG A 235 17.33 13.59 12.86
C ARG A 235 18.52 14.52 12.78
N LEU A 236 18.38 15.68 12.18
CA LEU A 236 19.39 16.74 12.15
C LEU A 236 19.29 17.69 13.35
N ALA A 237 18.23 17.67 14.11
CA ALA A 237 18.08 18.41 15.36
C ALA A 237 19.04 17.88 16.43
N ASP A 238 19.43 18.75 17.37
CA ASP A 238 20.18 18.34 18.54
C ASP A 238 19.25 17.72 19.60
N GLN A 239 19.82 16.86 20.43
CA GLN A 239 19.11 16.29 21.57
C GLN A 239 18.96 17.36 22.67
N ALA A 240 18.08 17.10 23.64
CA ALA A 240 17.85 18.01 24.77
C ALA A 240 19.14 18.29 25.60
N ASP A 241 20.15 17.43 25.51
CA ASP A 241 21.48 17.58 26.13
C ASP A 241 22.50 18.33 25.23
N GLY A 242 22.06 18.89 24.10
CA GLY A 242 22.87 19.64 23.15
C GLY A 242 23.77 18.76 22.26
N LYS A 243 23.64 17.43 22.32
CA LYS A 243 24.41 16.53 21.44
C LYS A 243 23.66 16.27 20.14
N PRO A 244 24.37 16.14 19.01
CA PRO A 244 23.73 15.83 17.73
C PRO A 244 23.11 14.43 17.75
N GLN A 245 21.88 14.31 17.25
CA GLN A 245 21.24 13.01 17.05
C GLN A 245 22.02 12.18 16.03
N ARG A 246 22.00 10.86 16.21
CA ARG A 246 22.65 9.94 15.25
C ARG A 246 21.89 9.90 13.92
N LEU A 247 22.45 10.50 12.88
CA LEU A 247 21.94 10.39 11.52
C LEU A 247 22.31 9.01 10.94
N ARG A 248 21.31 8.24 10.50
CA ARG A 248 21.51 6.95 9.83
C ARG A 248 21.55 7.14 8.33
N GLU A 249 22.39 6.36 7.63
CA GLU A 249 22.47 6.33 6.16
C GLU A 249 21.08 6.10 5.54
N SER A 250 20.33 5.14 6.07
CA SER A 250 18.99 4.80 5.57
C SER A 250 17.99 5.96 5.62
N THR A 251 18.18 6.97 6.49
CA THR A 251 17.31 8.16 6.54
C THR A 251 17.51 9.06 5.33
N VAL A 252 18.78 9.31 4.98
CA VAL A 252 19.13 10.13 3.81
C VAL A 252 18.81 9.36 2.52
N GLN A 253 19.10 8.06 2.48
CA GLN A 253 18.88 7.23 1.31
C GLN A 253 17.41 7.16 0.91
N LYS A 254 16.49 7.00 1.86
CA LYS A 254 15.05 6.99 1.57
C LYS A 254 14.56 8.28 0.88
N LEU A 255 15.06 9.43 1.34
CA LEU A 255 14.72 10.69 0.69
C LEU A 255 15.33 10.74 -0.72
N ARG A 256 16.58 10.32 -0.91
CA ARG A 256 17.22 10.26 -2.23
C ARG A 256 16.49 9.32 -3.18
N ASP A 257 16.05 8.16 -2.73
CA ASP A 257 15.29 7.19 -3.53
C ASP A 257 13.95 7.80 -3.99
N PHE A 258 13.26 8.51 -3.09
CA PHE A 258 12.05 9.25 -3.45
C PHE A 258 12.35 10.31 -4.52
N LEU A 259 13.38 11.15 -4.30
CA LEU A 259 13.77 12.22 -5.24
C LEU A 259 14.18 11.64 -6.60
N ALA A 260 14.90 10.52 -6.63
CA ALA A 260 15.36 9.88 -7.87
C ALA A 260 14.20 9.32 -8.72
N THR A 261 13.13 8.84 -8.07
CA THR A 261 11.97 8.23 -8.76
C THR A 261 10.80 9.20 -8.96
N PHE A 262 10.91 10.43 -8.44
CA PHE A 262 9.81 11.40 -8.45
C PHE A 262 9.29 11.70 -9.85
N ASP A 263 10.17 11.98 -10.82
CA ASP A 263 9.75 12.36 -12.16
C ASP A 263 8.94 11.26 -12.87
N LEU A 264 9.23 9.99 -12.59
CA LEU A 264 8.48 8.84 -13.09
C LEU A 264 7.10 8.70 -12.44
N ARG A 265 6.95 9.18 -11.20
CA ARG A 265 5.72 9.07 -10.40
C ARG A 265 4.82 10.30 -10.46
N ASN A 266 5.37 11.44 -10.91
CA ASN A 266 4.60 12.69 -11.02
C ASN A 266 3.73 12.71 -12.29
N VAL A 267 2.92 11.68 -12.46
CA VAL A 267 2.03 11.45 -13.61
C VAL A 267 0.85 12.43 -13.66
N VAL A 268 0.62 13.19 -12.59
CA VAL A 268 -0.41 14.22 -12.49
C VAL A 268 0.14 15.64 -12.67
N ASP A 269 1.43 15.76 -13.00
CA ASP A 269 2.13 17.00 -13.25
C ASP A 269 1.97 18.05 -12.13
N ASP A 270 2.21 17.63 -10.88
CA ASP A 270 2.18 18.51 -9.71
C ASP A 270 3.41 19.42 -9.70
N GLN A 271 3.27 20.61 -10.29
CA GLN A 271 4.35 21.58 -10.43
C GLN A 271 4.81 22.15 -9.09
N GLU A 272 3.88 22.40 -8.15
CA GLU A 272 4.22 22.91 -6.81
C GLU A 272 5.07 21.91 -6.04
N LEU A 273 4.71 20.62 -6.10
CA LEU A 273 5.51 19.55 -5.50
C LEU A 273 6.87 19.41 -6.18
N LYS A 274 6.92 19.53 -7.51
CA LYS A 274 8.16 19.47 -8.29
C LYS A 274 9.16 20.53 -7.85
N GLU A 275 8.71 21.75 -7.59
CA GLU A 275 9.57 22.81 -7.07
C GLU A 275 10.21 22.43 -5.71
N GLN A 276 9.44 21.80 -4.81
CA GLN A 276 9.99 21.37 -3.52
C GLN A 276 10.97 20.20 -3.67
N VAL A 277 10.72 19.31 -4.62
CA VAL A 277 11.63 18.20 -4.97
C VAL A 277 12.96 18.75 -5.50
N GLU A 278 12.94 19.73 -6.40
CA GLU A 278 14.18 20.34 -6.93
C GLU A 278 14.97 21.04 -5.82
N ARG A 279 14.32 21.76 -4.92
CA ARG A 279 14.98 22.36 -3.74
C ARG A 279 15.64 21.29 -2.86
N ALA A 280 14.95 20.16 -2.62
CA ALA A 280 15.51 19.07 -1.84
C ALA A 280 16.72 18.41 -2.56
N ARG A 281 16.65 18.25 -3.90
CA ARG A 281 17.76 17.78 -4.73
C ARG A 281 18.98 18.69 -4.60
N GLU A 282 18.79 20.00 -4.73
CA GLU A 282 19.87 20.98 -4.61
C GLU A 282 20.53 20.97 -3.23
N LEU A 283 19.76 20.88 -2.15
CA LEU A 283 20.27 20.79 -0.78
C LEU A 283 21.12 19.54 -0.53
N LEU A 284 20.77 18.42 -1.19
CA LEU A 284 21.48 17.15 -1.04
C LEU A 284 22.54 16.91 -2.14
N ALA A 285 22.64 17.80 -3.13
CA ALA A 285 23.59 17.66 -4.24
C ALA A 285 25.03 17.63 -3.74
N GLY A 286 25.81 16.65 -4.17
CA GLY A 286 27.22 16.50 -3.81
C GLY A 286 27.49 16.25 -2.34
N THR A 287 26.47 16.05 -1.50
CA THR A 287 26.66 15.77 -0.07
C THR A 287 26.68 14.26 0.19
N THR A 288 27.43 13.82 1.17
CA THR A 288 27.36 12.46 1.72
C THR A 288 26.75 12.48 3.11
N THR A 289 26.19 11.38 3.56
CA THR A 289 25.65 11.27 4.93
C THR A 289 26.72 11.53 5.97
N ASP A 290 27.96 11.08 5.71
CA ASP A 290 29.10 11.32 6.60
C ASP A 290 29.51 12.81 6.61
N ALA A 291 29.48 13.50 5.48
CA ALA A 291 29.71 14.95 5.43
C ALA A 291 28.66 15.71 6.24
N ILE A 292 27.38 15.39 6.09
CA ILE A 292 26.28 15.97 6.87
C ILE A 292 26.46 15.65 8.38
N ARG A 293 26.96 14.49 8.71
CA ARG A 293 27.18 14.05 10.10
C ARG A 293 28.33 14.80 10.77
N ASN A 294 29.41 15.06 10.02
CA ASN A 294 30.67 15.55 10.57
C ASN A 294 30.89 17.05 10.41
N THR A 295 30.10 17.77 9.61
CA THR A 295 30.24 19.21 9.36
C THR A 295 29.03 19.95 9.93
N ALA A 296 29.26 20.74 10.99
CA ALA A 296 28.18 21.45 11.69
C ALA A 296 27.44 22.46 10.81
N GLU A 297 28.18 23.20 9.98
CA GLU A 297 27.60 24.19 9.04
C GLU A 297 26.74 23.52 7.98
N LEU A 298 27.20 22.36 7.43
CA LEU A 298 26.44 21.61 6.44
C LEU A 298 25.16 21.02 7.07
N ARG A 299 25.28 20.48 8.29
CA ARG A 299 24.15 19.95 9.06
C ARG A 299 23.09 21.03 9.31
N ALA A 300 23.51 22.23 9.73
CA ALA A 300 22.63 23.37 9.98
C ALA A 300 21.93 23.81 8.69
N ARG A 301 22.68 23.97 7.60
CA ARG A 301 22.14 24.36 6.28
C ARG A 301 21.10 23.36 5.77
N VAL A 302 21.38 22.07 5.83
CA VAL A 302 20.44 21.02 5.39
C VAL A 302 19.20 21.02 6.28
N ARG A 303 19.35 21.16 7.61
CA ARG A 303 18.21 21.23 8.53
C ARG A 303 17.30 22.42 8.26
N GLU A 304 17.88 23.60 8.04
CA GLU A 304 17.14 24.84 7.75
C GLU A 304 16.41 24.74 6.41
N GLY A 305 17.06 24.30 5.34
CA GLY A 305 16.42 24.09 4.05
C GLY A 305 15.32 23.04 4.09
N MET A 306 15.49 21.94 4.85
CA MET A 306 14.42 20.95 5.05
C MET A 306 13.25 21.52 5.87
N ALA A 307 13.50 22.45 6.79
CA ALA A 307 12.42 23.14 7.52
C ALA A 307 11.58 24.06 6.61
N GLU A 308 12.22 24.77 5.68
CA GLU A 308 11.52 25.60 4.69
C GLU A 308 10.67 24.74 3.74
N ILE A 309 11.22 23.63 3.23
CA ILE A 309 10.48 22.68 2.40
C ILE A 309 9.30 22.11 3.16
N SER A 310 9.49 21.71 4.43
CA SER A 310 8.41 21.19 5.29
C SER A 310 7.28 22.21 5.45
N ALA A 311 7.60 23.47 5.75
CA ALA A 311 6.61 24.53 5.91
C ALA A 311 5.79 24.75 4.63
N SER A 312 6.45 24.72 3.46
CA SER A 312 5.79 24.81 2.16
C SER A 312 4.86 23.62 1.91
N LEU A 313 5.34 22.40 2.16
CA LEU A 313 4.54 21.17 1.98
C LEU A 313 3.35 21.10 2.95
N GLU A 314 3.50 21.59 4.19
CA GLU A 314 2.41 21.64 5.17
C GLU A 314 1.24 22.49 4.66
N THR A 315 1.51 23.61 3.98
CA THR A 315 0.44 24.41 3.36
C THR A 315 -0.24 23.67 2.20
N MET A 316 0.52 22.96 1.37
CA MET A 316 -0.01 22.18 0.24
C MET A 316 -0.90 21.01 0.67
N VAL A 317 -0.63 20.40 1.83
CA VAL A 317 -1.41 19.30 2.39
C VAL A 317 -2.66 19.82 3.11
N THR A 318 -2.61 21.01 3.74
CA THR A 318 -3.75 21.60 4.51
C THR A 318 -4.74 22.35 3.65
N ASP A 319 -4.35 22.88 2.49
CA ASP A 319 -5.23 23.66 1.60
C ASP A 319 -6.35 22.83 0.93
N ARG A 320 -6.28 21.51 0.97
CA ARG A 320 -7.40 20.65 0.61
C ARG A 320 -8.13 20.20 1.85
N VAL A 321 -9.17 20.94 2.24
CA VAL A 321 -10.15 20.55 3.27
C VAL A 321 -10.97 19.37 2.74
N GLY A 322 -10.33 18.19 2.69
CA GLY A 322 -10.99 16.91 2.62
C GLY A 322 -11.06 16.37 4.04
N ARG A 323 -12.25 16.25 4.58
CA ARG A 323 -12.67 15.56 5.80
C ARG A 323 -11.52 15.15 6.74
N LYS A 324 -11.20 16.03 7.69
CA LYS A 324 -10.44 15.64 8.88
C LYS A 324 -11.33 14.69 9.69
N PHE A 325 -11.11 13.40 9.61
CA PHE A 325 -11.60 12.48 10.62
C PHE A 325 -10.76 12.72 11.89
N ARG A 326 -11.30 13.46 12.84
CA ARG A 326 -10.76 13.52 14.20
C ARG A 326 -11.07 12.18 14.86
N PHE A 327 -10.07 11.36 15.06
CA PHE A 327 -10.17 10.11 15.83
C PHE A 327 -10.48 10.32 17.32
N GLU A 328 -10.56 11.57 17.81
CA GLU A 328 -10.82 11.90 19.22
C GLU A 328 -12.29 11.77 19.64
N ASP A 329 -13.23 11.66 18.71
CA ASP A 329 -14.66 11.65 19.05
C ASP A 329 -15.25 10.25 19.32
N PHE A 330 -14.50 9.17 19.10
CA PHE A 330 -14.99 7.79 19.31
C PHE A 330 -14.78 7.24 20.72
N THR A 331 -14.01 7.90 21.58
CA THR A 331 -13.74 7.43 22.94
C THR A 331 -14.65 8.02 24.01
N LYS A 332 -15.55 8.95 23.69
CA LYS A 332 -16.46 9.59 24.66
C LYS A 332 -17.89 9.05 24.68
N GLY A 333 -18.22 8.04 23.87
CA GLY A 333 -19.58 7.50 23.76
C GLY A 333 -19.85 6.14 24.43
N ALA A 334 -18.88 5.55 25.13
CA ALA A 334 -18.99 4.18 25.66
C ALA A 334 -18.94 4.06 27.20
N ILE A 335 -19.33 5.11 27.93
CA ILE A 335 -19.62 5.00 29.37
C ILE A 335 -20.81 5.93 29.69
N GLN A 336 -22.00 5.42 29.54
CA GLN A 336 -23.20 5.71 30.35
C GLN A 336 -24.16 4.56 30.26
#